data_f6b86d1c09139a17c5d6d401d8047419
#
_entry.id   f6b86d1c09139a17c5d6d401d8047419
#
_cell.length_a   1.000
_cell.length_b   1.000
_cell.length_c   1.000
_cell.angle_alpha   90.00
_cell.angle_beta   90.00
_cell.angle_gamma   90.00
#
_symmetry.space_group_name_H-M   'P 1'
#
loop_
_entity.id
_entity.type
_entity.pdbx_description
1 polymer ?
#
loop_
_entity_poly.entity_id
_entity_poly.type
_entity_poly.pdbx_seq_one_letter_code
_entity_poly.pdbx_strand_id
1 'polypeptide(L)'
;MPRQSQSQAQRHNFSLVIRDEFGRMLSSMNLLKLFRPPPLDSMLQVVSGVPIFSECTRSELETLRLHLHERHFLEGEIVFDEGEEGEGMYVVISGKLRAVRKGLLKKKTLGTVGPGESFGEMALLGANPRVATVVATEPTTVLAMFRPELRRLAEGRPRLGYKIAMGVARVLEARMRETADGHLEKSLTA
;
A
#
# COMPACT_ATOMS: atom_id res chain seq x y z
N MET A 1 27.17 19.10 -46.13
CA MET A 1 26.80 18.88 -44.76
C MET A 1 26.11 20.10 -44.21
N PRO A 2 24.80 20.06 -43.93
CA PRO A 2 24.20 20.18 -42.63
C PRO A 2 22.83 19.46 -42.56
N ARG A 3 22.69 18.35 -41.83
CA ARG A 3 21.41 17.65 -41.60
C ARG A 3 21.17 17.20 -40.13
N GLN A 4 22.03 17.66 -39.21
CA GLN A 4 21.91 17.22 -37.79
C GLN A 4 21.24 18.28 -36.86
N SER A 5 21.10 19.53 -37.26
CA SER A 5 20.56 20.56 -36.36
C SER A 5 19.03 20.63 -36.29
N GLN A 6 18.31 20.13 -37.31
CA GLN A 6 16.83 20.17 -37.31
C GLN A 6 16.17 19.07 -36.41
N SER A 7 16.85 17.94 -36.20
CA SER A 7 16.32 16.84 -35.39
C SER A 7 16.33 17.14 -33.88
N GLN A 8 17.27 17.93 -33.38
CA GLN A 8 17.35 18.30 -31.96
C GLN A 8 16.34 19.39 -31.58
N ALA A 9 16.08 20.34 -32.44
CA ALA A 9 15.08 21.39 -32.21
C ALA A 9 13.64 20.83 -32.16
N GLN A 10 13.33 19.85 -33.01
CA GLN A 10 12.01 19.18 -32.98
C GLN A 10 11.76 18.35 -31.74
N ARG A 11 12.79 17.69 -31.20
CA ARG A 11 12.68 16.89 -29.94
C ARG A 11 12.53 17.80 -28.72
N HIS A 12 13.14 18.98 -28.72
CA HIS A 12 13.02 19.93 -27.60
C HIS A 12 11.63 20.59 -27.57
N ASN A 13 11.06 20.93 -28.72
CA ASN A 13 9.72 21.49 -28.80
C ASN A 13 8.62 20.48 -28.44
N PHE A 14 8.79 19.20 -28.82
CA PHE A 14 7.82 18.16 -28.49
C PHE A 14 7.79 17.86 -26.97
N SER A 15 8.95 17.88 -26.30
CA SER A 15 9.06 17.73 -24.84
C SER A 15 8.45 18.89 -24.06
N LEU A 16 8.55 20.12 -24.57
CA LEU A 16 7.97 21.33 -23.95
C LEU A 16 6.45 21.38 -24.10
N VAL A 17 5.91 21.00 -25.25
CA VAL A 17 4.45 20.97 -25.51
C VAL A 17 3.77 19.91 -24.64
N ILE A 18 4.36 18.72 -24.51
CA ILE A 18 3.80 17.67 -23.63
C ILE A 18 3.84 18.11 -22.15
N ARG A 19 4.90 18.80 -21.72
CA ARG A 19 5.00 19.34 -20.35
C ARG A 19 3.92 20.39 -20.05
N ASP A 20 3.61 21.22 -21.04
CA ASP A 20 2.64 22.32 -20.88
C ASP A 20 1.19 21.81 -20.95
N GLU A 21 0.89 20.85 -21.82
CA GLU A 21 -0.43 20.19 -21.87
C GLU A 21 -0.65 19.28 -20.63
N PHE A 22 0.35 18.53 -20.21
CA PHE A 22 0.28 17.72 -18.99
C PHE A 22 0.16 18.62 -17.74
N GLY A 23 0.86 19.74 -17.70
CA GLY A 23 0.76 20.75 -16.64
C GLY A 23 -0.62 21.41 -16.57
N ARG A 24 -1.24 21.72 -17.73
CA ARG A 24 -2.61 22.25 -17.80
C ARG A 24 -3.66 21.21 -17.46
N MET A 25 -3.48 19.98 -17.89
CA MET A 25 -4.37 18.85 -17.54
C MET A 25 -4.31 18.54 -16.05
N LEU A 26 -3.11 18.54 -15.44
CA LEU A 26 -2.93 18.41 -14.00
C LEU A 26 -3.48 19.61 -13.21
N SER A 27 -3.42 20.83 -13.77
CA SER A 27 -3.98 22.04 -13.16
C SER A 27 -5.51 22.11 -13.28
N SER A 28 -6.10 21.55 -14.33
CA SER A 28 -7.56 21.51 -14.54
C SER A 28 -8.22 20.33 -13.82
N MET A 29 -7.52 19.22 -13.65
CA MET A 29 -7.92 18.16 -12.75
C MET A 29 -7.55 18.59 -11.34
N ASN A 30 -8.56 18.91 -10.54
CA ASN A 30 -8.45 19.24 -9.12
C ASN A 30 -8.01 17.95 -8.37
N LEU A 31 -6.73 17.51 -8.60
CA LEU A 31 -6.16 16.31 -7.93
C LEU A 31 -6.33 16.39 -6.41
N LEU A 32 -6.29 17.62 -5.85
CA LEU A 32 -6.59 17.89 -4.44
C LEU A 32 -8.02 17.49 -4.03
N LYS A 33 -8.99 17.45 -4.96
CA LYS A 33 -10.34 16.96 -4.67
C LYS A 33 -10.44 15.44 -4.71
N LEU A 34 -9.54 14.77 -5.44
CA LEU A 34 -9.46 13.32 -5.51
C LEU A 34 -8.93 12.71 -4.19
N PHE A 35 -8.06 13.44 -3.51
CA PHE A 35 -7.41 13.05 -2.25
C PHE A 35 -7.79 14.03 -1.12
N ARG A 36 -9.09 14.18 -0.85
CA ARG A 36 -9.50 14.93 0.35
C ARG A 36 -9.13 14.09 1.58
N PRO A 37 -8.19 14.55 2.42
CA PRO A 37 -7.85 13.80 3.63
C PRO A 37 -9.11 13.61 4.46
N PRO A 38 -9.40 12.40 4.92
CA PRO A 38 -10.53 12.15 5.79
C PRO A 38 -10.36 12.95 7.10
N PRO A 39 -11.45 13.40 7.74
CA PRO A 39 -11.36 14.02 9.05
C PRO A 39 -10.60 13.12 10.03
N LEU A 40 -9.87 13.70 10.98
CA LEU A 40 -9.03 13.00 11.93
C LEU A 40 -9.76 11.83 12.64
N ASP A 41 -11.01 12.04 13.02
CA ASP A 41 -11.85 11.03 13.66
C ASP A 41 -12.18 9.87 12.72
N SER A 42 -12.37 10.11 11.42
CA SER A 42 -12.65 9.05 10.44
C SER A 42 -11.44 8.18 10.17
N MET A 43 -10.22 8.76 10.17
CA MET A 43 -8.98 8.00 10.02
C MET A 43 -8.77 7.05 11.22
N LEU A 44 -8.93 7.54 12.44
CA LEU A 44 -8.85 6.73 13.65
C LEU A 44 -9.92 5.63 13.66
N GLN A 45 -11.12 5.94 13.17
CA GLN A 45 -12.19 4.95 13.05
C GLN A 45 -11.83 3.82 12.10
N VAL A 46 -11.26 4.13 10.92
CA VAL A 46 -10.77 3.09 9.99
C VAL A 46 -9.66 2.27 10.65
N VAL A 47 -8.65 2.93 11.23
CA VAL A 47 -7.52 2.26 11.87
C VAL A 47 -7.98 1.36 13.03
N SER A 48 -8.97 1.78 13.83
CA SER A 48 -9.51 0.97 14.92
C SER A 48 -10.20 -0.32 14.44
N GLY A 49 -10.74 -0.32 13.22
CA GLY A 49 -11.36 -1.48 12.59
C GLY A 49 -10.37 -2.48 12.00
N VAL A 50 -9.07 -2.11 11.86
CA VAL A 50 -8.06 -3.00 11.30
C VAL A 50 -7.70 -4.10 12.29
N PRO A 51 -7.78 -5.40 11.92
CA PRO A 51 -7.54 -6.51 12.84
C PRO A 51 -6.20 -6.44 13.59
N ILE A 52 -5.15 -5.90 12.96
CA ILE A 52 -3.83 -5.72 13.59
C ILE A 52 -3.91 -4.83 14.83
N PHE A 53 -4.79 -3.83 14.84
CA PHE A 53 -4.90 -2.84 15.91
C PHE A 53 -6.10 -3.05 16.85
N SER A 54 -6.81 -4.16 16.71
CA SER A 54 -8.06 -4.46 17.45
C SER A 54 -7.92 -4.43 18.98
N GLU A 55 -6.72 -4.67 19.52
CA GLU A 55 -6.45 -4.59 20.96
C GLU A 55 -5.94 -3.23 21.43
N CYS A 56 -5.75 -2.28 20.50
CA CYS A 56 -5.28 -0.95 20.85
C CYS A 56 -6.42 -0.09 21.42
N THR A 57 -6.16 0.57 22.54
CA THR A 57 -7.07 1.57 23.08
C THR A 57 -7.08 2.83 22.21
N ARG A 58 -8.10 3.70 22.36
CA ARG A 58 -8.16 4.96 21.63
C ARG A 58 -6.89 5.81 21.81
N SER A 59 -6.38 5.93 23.02
CA SER A 59 -5.14 6.69 23.30
C SER A 59 -3.90 6.06 22.64
N GLU A 60 -3.86 4.72 22.55
CA GLU A 60 -2.80 4.02 21.83
C GLU A 60 -2.90 4.23 20.32
N LEU A 61 -4.12 4.27 19.75
CA LEU A 61 -4.34 4.59 18.33
C LEU A 61 -3.95 6.04 18.01
N GLU A 62 -4.25 6.99 18.90
CA GLU A 62 -3.80 8.38 18.75
C GLU A 62 -2.27 8.49 18.76
N THR A 63 -1.58 7.66 19.58
CA THR A 63 -0.12 7.57 19.56
C THR A 63 0.37 6.92 18.27
N LEU A 64 -0.23 5.80 17.87
CA LEU A 64 0.12 5.06 16.66
C LEU A 64 0.03 5.95 15.42
N ARG A 65 -0.98 6.83 15.35
CA ARG A 65 -1.17 7.77 14.25
C ARG A 65 0.06 8.62 13.94
N LEU A 66 0.85 8.97 14.94
CA LEU A 66 2.08 9.76 14.77
C LEU A 66 3.19 8.98 14.04
N HIS A 67 3.03 7.65 13.91
CA HIS A 67 3.94 6.73 13.23
C HIS A 67 3.35 6.19 11.92
N LEU A 68 2.22 6.73 11.47
CA LEU A 68 1.58 6.37 10.21
C LEU A 68 1.75 7.49 9.20
N HIS A 69 2.14 7.14 7.98
CA HIS A 69 2.41 8.07 6.89
C HIS A 69 1.37 7.91 5.80
N GLU A 70 0.62 8.96 5.52
CA GLU A 70 -0.35 8.96 4.43
C GLU A 70 0.38 8.91 3.07
N ARG A 71 -0.12 8.06 2.16
CA ARG A 71 0.33 7.90 0.78
C ARG A 71 -0.86 7.84 -0.15
N HIS A 72 -0.70 8.41 -1.33
CA HIS A 72 -1.71 8.45 -2.37
C HIS A 72 -1.19 7.76 -3.62
N PHE A 73 -2.06 6.99 -4.26
CA PHE A 73 -1.78 6.29 -5.50
C PHE A 73 -2.89 6.55 -6.49
N LEU A 74 -2.55 6.92 -7.71
CA LEU A 74 -3.49 7.01 -8.83
C LEU A 74 -3.79 5.60 -9.36
N GLU A 75 -4.88 5.48 -10.13
CA GLU A 75 -5.20 4.24 -10.82
C GLU A 75 -4.01 3.78 -11.70
N GLY A 76 -3.65 2.51 -11.59
CA GLY A 76 -2.53 1.90 -12.30
C GLY A 76 -1.16 2.07 -11.61
N GLU A 77 -1.04 2.92 -10.59
CA GLU A 77 0.22 3.07 -9.86
C GLU A 77 0.53 1.85 -8.99
N ILE A 78 1.80 1.49 -8.97
CA ILE A 78 2.33 0.37 -8.19
C ILE A 78 2.74 0.87 -6.80
N VAL A 79 2.25 0.21 -5.75
CA VAL A 79 2.64 0.48 -4.36
C VAL A 79 4.00 -0.15 -4.06
N PHE A 80 4.21 -1.38 -4.53
CA PHE A 80 5.49 -2.10 -4.51
C PHE A 80 5.42 -3.30 -5.48
N ASP A 81 6.57 -3.73 -5.95
CA ASP A 81 6.70 -4.87 -6.85
C ASP A 81 7.05 -6.18 -6.11
N GLU A 82 6.63 -7.31 -6.71
CA GLU A 82 7.04 -8.65 -6.28
C GLU A 82 8.58 -8.79 -6.34
N GLY A 83 9.17 -9.26 -5.25
CA GLY A 83 10.62 -9.45 -5.10
C GLY A 83 11.37 -8.26 -4.54
N GLU A 84 10.77 -7.05 -4.45
CA GLU A 84 11.37 -5.91 -3.75
C GLU A 84 11.49 -6.19 -2.24
N GLU A 85 12.46 -5.58 -1.59
CA GLU A 85 12.58 -5.66 -0.13
C GLU A 85 11.40 -4.96 0.53
N GLY A 86 10.73 -5.67 1.44
CA GLY A 86 9.61 -5.12 2.20
C GLY A 86 10.10 -4.23 3.36
N GLU A 87 9.71 -2.96 3.35
CA GLU A 87 10.08 -1.99 4.40
C GLU A 87 8.97 -1.74 5.43
N GLY A 88 7.71 -2.01 5.07
CA GLY A 88 6.57 -1.73 5.94
C GLY A 88 5.26 -2.31 5.45
N MET A 89 4.19 -2.07 6.22
CA MET A 89 2.81 -2.42 5.91
C MET A 89 2.00 -1.18 5.51
N TYR A 90 0.83 -1.44 4.96
CA TYR A 90 -0.13 -0.43 4.55
C TYR A 90 -1.54 -0.78 5.04
N VAL A 91 -2.31 0.25 5.39
CA VAL A 91 -3.76 0.17 5.69
C VAL A 91 -4.50 1.01 4.66
N VAL A 92 -5.50 0.46 4.01
CA VAL A 92 -6.31 1.20 3.03
C VAL A 92 -7.33 2.08 3.75
N ILE A 93 -7.31 3.37 3.45
CA ILE A 93 -8.28 4.36 3.96
C ILE A 93 -9.42 4.54 2.97
N SER A 94 -9.09 4.67 1.68
CA SER A 94 -10.06 4.79 0.61
C SER A 94 -9.49 4.22 -0.69
N GLY A 95 -10.36 3.87 -1.62
CA GLY A 95 -9.96 3.28 -2.89
C GLY A 95 -9.76 1.77 -2.82
N LYS A 96 -9.15 1.18 -3.83
CA LYS A 96 -8.99 -0.25 -3.98
C LYS A 96 -7.66 -0.62 -4.64
N LEU A 97 -7.07 -1.70 -4.15
CA LEU A 97 -5.82 -2.25 -4.66
C LEU A 97 -6.02 -3.70 -5.09
N ARG A 98 -5.16 -4.18 -5.97
CA ARG A 98 -5.11 -5.56 -6.42
C ARG A 98 -3.71 -6.13 -6.24
N ALA A 99 -3.62 -7.28 -5.59
CA ALA A 99 -2.40 -8.04 -5.46
C ALA A 99 -2.28 -9.03 -6.62
N VAL A 100 -1.16 -8.98 -7.34
CA VAL A 100 -0.88 -9.86 -8.48
C VAL A 100 0.50 -10.49 -8.32
N ARG A 101 0.64 -11.75 -8.70
CA ARG A 101 1.90 -12.49 -8.68
C ARG A 101 2.30 -12.88 -10.10
N LYS A 102 3.59 -12.81 -10.38
CA LYS A 102 4.15 -13.33 -11.64
C LYS A 102 3.99 -14.85 -11.66
N GLY A 103 3.31 -15.38 -12.66
CA GLY A 103 3.23 -16.81 -12.93
C GLY A 103 4.08 -17.15 -14.16
N LEU A 104 4.34 -18.44 -14.40
CA LEU A 104 5.14 -18.91 -15.53
C LEU A 104 4.63 -18.44 -16.90
N LEU A 105 3.30 -18.35 -17.08
CA LEU A 105 2.68 -17.97 -18.35
C LEU A 105 1.81 -16.73 -18.26
N LYS A 106 1.21 -16.44 -17.11
CA LYS A 106 0.30 -15.30 -16.89
C LYS A 106 0.41 -14.78 -15.46
N LYS A 107 0.16 -13.48 -15.28
CA LYS A 107 -0.02 -12.88 -13.95
C LYS A 107 -1.25 -13.52 -13.28
N LYS A 108 -1.09 -13.95 -12.02
CA LYS A 108 -2.18 -14.48 -11.20
C LYS A 108 -2.63 -13.42 -10.21
N THR A 109 -3.91 -13.04 -10.26
CA THR A 109 -4.50 -12.21 -9.19
C THR A 109 -4.63 -13.05 -7.93
N LEU A 110 -4.07 -12.56 -6.83
CA LEU A 110 -4.17 -13.19 -5.50
C LEU A 110 -5.40 -12.70 -4.74
N GLY A 111 -5.80 -11.45 -4.95
CA GLY A 111 -6.96 -10.84 -4.31
C GLY A 111 -6.99 -9.34 -4.51
N THR A 112 -7.98 -8.70 -3.87
CA THR A 112 -8.13 -7.24 -3.79
C THR A 112 -8.05 -6.82 -2.33
N VAL A 113 -7.66 -5.57 -2.09
CA VAL A 113 -7.57 -4.96 -0.76
C VAL A 113 -8.36 -3.65 -0.80
N GLY A 114 -9.29 -3.48 0.11
CA GLY A 114 -10.17 -2.32 0.22
C GLY A 114 -10.06 -1.59 1.56
N PRO A 115 -10.92 -0.57 1.79
CA PRO A 115 -10.88 0.24 3.02
C PRO A 115 -11.01 -0.61 4.30
N GLY A 116 -10.18 -0.32 5.30
CA GLY A 116 -10.11 -1.06 6.56
C GLY A 116 -9.27 -2.34 6.52
N GLU A 117 -8.79 -2.73 5.34
CA GLU A 117 -7.89 -3.87 5.20
C GLU A 117 -6.42 -3.44 5.22
N SER A 118 -5.54 -4.37 5.62
CA SER A 118 -4.09 -4.19 5.66
C SER A 118 -3.37 -5.16 4.73
N PHE A 119 -2.19 -4.76 4.25
CA PHE A 119 -1.34 -5.61 3.41
C PHE A 119 0.15 -5.28 3.61
N GLY A 120 1.01 -6.23 3.24
CA GLY A 120 2.46 -6.09 3.34
C GLY A 120 3.00 -6.19 4.78
N GLU A 121 2.20 -6.67 5.73
CA GLU A 121 2.50 -6.75 7.17
C GLU A 121 3.70 -7.65 7.50
N MET A 122 4.04 -8.63 6.65
CA MET A 122 5.23 -9.47 6.82
C MET A 122 6.51 -8.64 6.89
N ALA A 123 6.55 -7.50 6.20
CA ALA A 123 7.69 -6.59 6.19
C ALA A 123 7.94 -5.88 7.52
N LEU A 124 6.98 -5.86 8.44
CA LEU A 124 7.20 -5.34 9.80
C LEU A 124 8.05 -6.29 10.65
N LEU A 125 7.95 -7.61 10.40
CA LEU A 125 8.65 -8.64 11.18
C LEU A 125 10.06 -8.91 10.65
N GLY A 126 10.30 -8.71 9.36
CA GLY A 126 11.59 -8.99 8.74
C GLY A 126 11.76 -8.36 7.36
N ALA A 127 13.01 -8.27 6.89
CA ALA A 127 13.37 -7.77 5.55
C ALA A 127 13.15 -8.87 4.50
N ASN A 128 11.91 -9.36 4.38
CA ASN A 128 11.58 -10.38 3.39
C ASN A 128 11.13 -9.74 2.07
N PRO A 129 11.45 -10.35 0.92
CA PRO A 129 10.96 -9.88 -0.36
C PRO A 129 9.42 -9.89 -0.42
N ARG A 130 8.85 -8.93 -1.15
CA ARG A 130 7.41 -8.87 -1.42
C ARG A 130 6.96 -10.12 -2.18
N VAL A 131 5.91 -10.75 -1.73
CA VAL A 131 5.37 -11.98 -2.33
C VAL A 131 4.49 -11.75 -3.55
N ALA A 132 4.13 -10.49 -3.81
CA ALA A 132 3.28 -10.06 -4.92
C ALA A 132 3.51 -8.58 -5.23
N THR A 133 3.20 -8.16 -6.46
CA THR A 133 3.03 -6.75 -6.84
C THR A 133 1.66 -6.28 -6.38
N VAL A 134 1.58 -5.08 -5.78
CA VAL A 134 0.31 -4.44 -5.42
C VAL A 134 0.14 -3.17 -6.24
N VAL A 135 -1.00 -3.07 -6.93
CA VAL A 135 -1.33 -1.98 -7.85
C VAL A 135 -2.69 -1.38 -7.49
N ALA A 136 -2.80 -0.05 -7.54
CA ALA A 136 -4.06 0.66 -7.36
C ALA A 136 -4.99 0.42 -8.57
N THR A 137 -6.25 0.09 -8.31
CA THR A 137 -7.28 -0.10 -9.36
C THR A 137 -8.21 1.09 -9.50
N GLU A 138 -8.06 2.05 -8.61
CA GLU A 138 -8.72 3.36 -8.58
C GLU A 138 -7.88 4.29 -7.68
N PRO A 139 -8.13 5.61 -7.66
CA PRO A 139 -7.45 6.54 -6.76
C PRO A 139 -7.56 6.06 -5.31
N THR A 140 -6.42 5.80 -4.69
CA THR A 140 -6.34 5.09 -3.40
C THR A 140 -5.50 5.87 -2.40
N THR A 141 -6.00 6.00 -1.17
CA THR A 141 -5.26 6.55 -0.02
C THR A 141 -4.97 5.44 0.97
N VAL A 142 -3.74 5.34 1.40
CA VAL A 142 -3.28 4.37 2.39
C VAL A 142 -2.51 5.04 3.51
N LEU A 143 -2.44 4.38 4.67
CA LEU A 143 -1.51 4.71 5.75
C LEU A 143 -0.39 3.67 5.75
N ALA A 144 0.85 4.12 5.61
CA ALA A 144 2.05 3.29 5.69
C ALA A 144 2.62 3.31 7.11
N MET A 145 3.01 2.14 7.63
CA MET A 145 3.85 1.97 8.81
C MET A 145 5.11 1.25 8.40
N PHE A 146 6.26 1.87 8.60
CA PHE A 146 7.55 1.26 8.29
C PHE A 146 8.13 0.52 9.49
N ARG A 147 8.99 -0.47 9.24
CA ARG A 147 9.64 -1.29 10.27
C ARG A 147 10.42 -0.46 11.31
N PRO A 148 11.18 0.59 10.94
CA PRO A 148 11.85 1.44 11.93
C PRO A 148 10.89 2.18 12.87
N GLU A 149 9.70 2.59 12.39
CA GLU A 149 8.67 3.21 13.22
C GLU A 149 8.13 2.24 14.27
N LEU A 150 7.83 1.00 13.87
CA LEU A 150 7.38 -0.03 14.80
C LEU A 150 8.44 -0.32 15.88
N ARG A 151 9.72 -0.39 15.50
CA ARG A 151 10.82 -0.58 16.47
C ARG A 151 10.90 0.56 17.46
N ARG A 152 10.92 1.82 17.00
CA ARG A 152 10.93 3.00 17.89
C ARG A 152 9.72 3.04 18.81
N LEU A 153 8.55 2.69 18.27
CA LEU A 153 7.31 2.61 19.07
C LEU A 153 7.43 1.53 20.15
N ALA A 154 7.96 0.35 19.82
CA ALA A 154 8.14 -0.74 20.76
C ALA A 154 9.18 -0.43 21.85
N GLU A 155 10.25 0.30 21.52
CA GLU A 155 11.25 0.78 22.49
C GLU A 155 10.66 1.80 23.47
N GLY A 156 9.91 2.79 22.96
CA GLY A 156 9.29 3.83 23.79
C GLY A 156 8.01 3.39 24.50
N ARG A 157 7.26 2.46 23.93
CA ARG A 157 5.96 1.96 24.43
C ARG A 157 5.85 0.43 24.23
N PRO A 158 6.55 -0.36 25.02
CA PRO A 158 6.65 -1.83 24.81
C PRO A 158 5.31 -2.56 24.77
N ARG A 159 4.33 -2.12 25.59
CA ARG A 159 2.97 -2.71 25.57
C ARG A 159 2.26 -2.51 24.24
N LEU A 160 2.37 -1.32 23.66
CA LEU A 160 1.76 -1.02 22.35
C LEU A 160 2.49 -1.79 21.23
N GLY A 161 3.82 -1.79 21.24
CA GLY A 161 4.62 -2.61 20.32
C GLY A 161 4.25 -4.08 20.36
N TYR A 162 4.09 -4.64 21.56
CA TYR A 162 3.64 -6.02 21.75
C TYR A 162 2.24 -6.27 21.14
N LYS A 163 1.26 -5.40 21.42
CA LYS A 163 -0.10 -5.53 20.85
C LYS A 163 -0.09 -5.55 19.34
N ILE A 164 0.69 -4.66 18.72
CA ILE A 164 0.82 -4.59 17.24
C ILE A 164 1.47 -5.87 16.72
N ALA A 165 2.57 -6.31 17.31
CA ALA A 165 3.25 -7.54 16.89
C ALA A 165 2.34 -8.77 16.99
N MET A 166 1.57 -8.89 18.07
CA MET A 166 0.57 -9.94 18.24
C MET A 166 -0.59 -9.82 17.25
N GLY A 167 -1.01 -8.59 16.92
CA GLY A 167 -2.00 -8.34 15.89
C GLY A 167 -1.52 -8.79 14.50
N VAL A 168 -0.28 -8.48 14.14
CA VAL A 168 0.36 -8.96 12.91
C VAL A 168 0.41 -10.49 12.89
N ALA A 169 0.84 -11.13 13.98
CA ALA A 169 0.92 -12.58 14.09
C ALA A 169 -0.45 -13.25 13.86
N ARG A 170 -1.53 -12.71 14.45
CA ARG A 170 -2.90 -13.21 14.25
C ARG A 170 -3.38 -13.08 12.81
N VAL A 171 -3.12 -11.95 12.17
CA VAL A 171 -3.49 -11.76 10.75
C VAL A 171 -2.76 -12.75 9.85
N LEU A 172 -1.47 -12.98 10.10
CA LEU A 172 -0.68 -13.95 9.35
C LEU A 172 -1.18 -15.39 9.59
N GLU A 173 -1.49 -15.75 10.83
CA GLU A 173 -2.05 -17.06 11.18
C GLU A 173 -3.38 -17.31 10.46
N ALA A 174 -4.30 -16.33 10.46
CA ALA A 174 -5.57 -16.43 9.75
C ALA A 174 -5.37 -16.65 8.24
N ARG A 175 -4.49 -15.90 7.60
CA ARG A 175 -4.17 -16.06 6.17
C ARG A 175 -3.50 -17.40 5.84
N MET A 176 -2.68 -17.91 6.74
CA MET A 176 -2.09 -19.24 6.60
C MET A 176 -3.14 -20.34 6.64
N ARG A 177 -4.13 -20.24 7.53
CA ARG A 177 -5.27 -21.19 7.58
C ARG A 177 -6.10 -21.14 6.31
N GLU A 178 -6.51 -19.96 5.86
CA GLU A 178 -7.27 -19.79 4.61
C GLU A 178 -6.53 -20.42 3.41
N THR A 179 -5.21 -20.25 3.35
CA THR A 179 -4.39 -20.84 2.30
C THR A 179 -4.33 -22.36 2.41
N ALA A 180 -4.20 -22.91 3.61
CA ALA A 180 -4.17 -24.35 3.87
C ALA A 180 -5.52 -25.00 3.50
N ASP A 181 -6.63 -24.40 3.93
CA ASP A 181 -7.98 -24.89 3.64
C ASP A 181 -8.27 -24.87 2.14
N GLY A 182 -7.91 -23.80 1.44
CA GLY A 182 -8.04 -23.71 -0.02
C GLY A 182 -7.17 -24.71 -0.80
N HIS A 183 -6.07 -25.21 -0.22
CA HIS A 183 -5.28 -26.30 -0.80
C HIS A 183 -5.91 -27.67 -0.54
N LEU A 184 -6.47 -27.90 0.64
CA LEU A 184 -7.18 -29.12 0.98
C LEU A 184 -8.43 -29.33 0.13
N GLU A 185 -9.26 -28.30 -0.07
CA GLU A 185 -10.44 -28.39 -0.94
C GLU A 185 -10.06 -28.74 -2.38
N LYS A 186 -8.99 -28.15 -2.93
CA LYS A 186 -8.51 -28.47 -4.28
C LYS A 186 -7.98 -29.89 -4.41
N SER A 187 -7.38 -30.44 -3.35
CA SER A 187 -6.88 -31.83 -3.35
C SER A 187 -7.99 -32.87 -3.23
N LEU A 188 -9.13 -32.51 -2.64
CA LEU A 188 -10.28 -33.41 -2.48
C LEU A 188 -11.20 -33.41 -3.71
N THR A 189 -11.07 -32.41 -4.60
CA THR A 189 -11.86 -32.26 -5.82
C THR A 189 -11.13 -32.64 -7.12
N ALA A 190 -9.87 -33.06 -7.03
CA ALA A 190 -9.03 -33.52 -8.13
C ALA A 190 -8.87 -35.03 -8.11
#